data_ba63179d4f1e782ec4273bd2dcda5c81
#
_entry.id   ba63179d4f1e782ec4273bd2dcda5c81
#
_cell.length_a   1.000
_cell.length_b   1.000
_cell.length_c   1.000
_cell.angle_alpha   90.00
_cell.angle_beta   90.00
_cell.angle_gamma   90.00
#
_symmetry.space_group_name_H-M   'P 1'
#
loop_
_entity.id
_entity.type
_entity.pdbx_description
1 polymer ?
#
loop_
_entity_poly.entity_id
_entity_poly.type
_entity_poly.pdbx_seq_one_letter_code
_entity_poly.pdbx_strand_id
1 'polypeptide(L)'
;MAYSCDENARCAIGIQLSERYMKGLVLNLQGNVIGNVITEKLKFRSDDNYRRKIGELYQRLVREMGLKEGEILGAGITVEGLTDNEGERVTCSFTEQMSDVRREELAKYIPVETRLFHDMTAAGYNQKLKLGQNVFYLSLNSSIGGTVLVQDEVYNGNHNRAGEIGHMRLEKNGRRCYCGNYGCFDAYCNTLILKDAAGGELKDFFAGIDQGNREYERILDEYV
;
A
#
# COMPACT_ATOMS: atom_id res chain seq x y z
N MET A 1 40.87 3.78 -13.01
CA MET A 1 39.63 4.31 -13.61
C MET A 1 38.48 3.95 -12.65
N ALA A 2 37.79 4.93 -12.13
CA ALA A 2 36.60 4.67 -11.30
C ALA A 2 35.37 4.69 -12.22
N TYR A 3 34.58 3.65 -12.18
CA TYR A 3 33.28 3.59 -12.86
C TYR A 3 32.17 3.95 -11.85
N SER A 4 31.25 4.83 -12.22
CA SER A 4 30.02 5.07 -11.47
C SER A 4 28.84 4.51 -12.26
N CYS A 5 27.86 3.95 -11.56
CA CYS A 5 26.62 3.54 -12.18
C CYS A 5 25.79 4.79 -12.51
N ASP A 6 25.27 4.88 -13.72
CA ASP A 6 24.26 5.88 -14.07
C ASP A 6 22.92 5.42 -13.45
N GLU A 7 22.49 6.08 -12.41
CA GLU A 7 21.28 5.75 -11.67
C GLU A 7 20.00 5.87 -12.51
N ASN A 8 20.04 6.64 -13.58
CA ASN A 8 18.91 6.89 -14.47
C ASN A 8 18.98 6.09 -15.78
N ALA A 9 19.99 5.23 -15.95
CA ALA A 9 20.14 4.41 -17.16
C ALA A 9 18.96 3.45 -17.38
N ARG A 10 18.29 3.06 -16.30
CA ARG A 10 17.05 2.26 -16.30
C ARG A 10 16.14 2.68 -15.16
N CYS A 11 14.87 2.31 -15.28
CA CYS A 11 13.86 2.63 -14.30
C CYS A 11 12.88 1.47 -14.08
N ALA A 12 12.09 1.57 -13.02
CA ALA A 12 10.94 0.70 -12.77
C ALA A 12 9.69 1.55 -12.57
N ILE A 13 8.53 1.00 -12.91
CA ILE A 13 7.25 1.67 -12.72
C ILE A 13 6.53 1.04 -11.53
N GLY A 14 6.09 1.88 -10.58
CA GLY A 14 5.26 1.49 -9.46
C GLY A 14 3.82 1.95 -9.65
N ILE A 15 2.86 1.05 -9.47
CA ILE A 15 1.43 1.36 -9.53
C ILE A 15 0.79 0.86 -8.24
N GLN A 16 0.18 1.76 -7.47
CA GLN A 16 -0.60 1.41 -6.30
C GLN A 16 -2.08 1.40 -6.65
N LEU A 17 -2.73 0.29 -6.37
CA LEU A 17 -4.18 0.17 -6.41
C LEU A 17 -4.71 0.30 -4.97
N SER A 18 -5.76 1.08 -4.80
CA SER A 18 -6.46 1.26 -3.54
C SER A 18 -7.96 1.31 -3.79
N GLU A 19 -8.77 1.14 -2.75
CA GLU A 19 -10.23 1.18 -2.89
C GLU A 19 -10.73 2.43 -3.62
N ARG A 20 -10.09 3.59 -3.42
CA ARG A 20 -10.60 4.91 -3.85
C ARG A 20 -9.70 5.66 -4.81
N TYR A 21 -8.50 5.19 -5.06
CA TYR A 21 -7.56 5.86 -5.96
C TYR A 21 -6.58 4.86 -6.57
N MET A 22 -5.97 5.30 -7.64
CA MET A 22 -4.83 4.65 -8.28
C MET A 22 -3.68 5.65 -8.30
N LYS A 23 -2.47 5.21 -7.94
CA LYS A 23 -1.26 6.04 -8.03
C LYS A 23 -0.23 5.37 -8.90
N GLY A 24 0.53 6.19 -9.63
CA GLY A 24 1.65 5.71 -10.42
C GLY A 24 2.87 6.61 -10.23
N LEU A 25 4.05 6.00 -10.26
CA LEU A 25 5.33 6.68 -10.16
C LEU A 25 6.41 5.91 -10.92
N VAL A 26 7.53 6.59 -11.17
CA VAL A 26 8.72 6.00 -11.77
C VAL A 26 9.86 6.06 -10.77
N LEU A 27 10.64 4.98 -10.66
CA LEU A 27 11.79 4.85 -9.78
C LEU A 27 13.05 4.64 -10.62
N ASN A 28 14.13 5.32 -10.25
CA ASN A 28 15.46 5.03 -10.81
C ASN A 28 16.12 3.80 -10.15
N LEU A 29 17.32 3.43 -10.57
CA LEU A 29 18.07 2.28 -10.05
C LEU A 29 18.43 2.37 -8.55
N GLN A 30 18.38 3.56 -7.96
CA GLN A 30 18.60 3.76 -6.53
C GLN A 30 17.28 3.72 -5.71
N GLY A 31 16.13 3.53 -6.37
CA GLY A 31 14.82 3.56 -5.73
C GLY A 31 14.29 4.97 -5.44
N ASN A 32 14.90 6.00 -6.00
CA ASN A 32 14.39 7.36 -5.90
C ASN A 32 13.26 7.60 -6.91
N VAL A 33 12.21 8.28 -6.47
CA VAL A 33 11.13 8.71 -7.37
C VAL A 33 11.67 9.76 -8.33
N ILE A 34 11.49 9.53 -9.62
CA ILE A 34 11.81 10.48 -10.68
C ILE A 34 10.52 11.00 -11.33
N GLY A 35 10.48 12.31 -11.58
CA GLY A 35 9.28 12.98 -12.09
C GLY A 35 8.16 13.11 -11.05
N ASN A 36 6.94 13.19 -11.53
CA ASN A 36 5.76 13.41 -10.71
C ASN A 36 5.02 12.10 -10.38
N VAL A 37 4.49 12.03 -9.16
CA VAL A 37 3.53 10.97 -8.79
C VAL A 37 2.17 11.35 -9.39
N ILE A 38 1.62 10.46 -10.20
CA ILE A 38 0.28 10.62 -10.76
C ILE A 38 -0.72 9.97 -9.81
N THR A 39 -1.76 10.71 -9.42
CA THR A 39 -2.86 10.19 -8.59
C THR A 39 -4.17 10.38 -9.32
N GLU A 40 -4.93 9.31 -9.51
CA GLU A 40 -6.26 9.32 -10.09
C GLU A 40 -7.28 8.87 -9.05
N LYS A 41 -8.31 9.69 -8.78
CA LYS A 41 -9.43 9.29 -7.93
C LYS A 41 -10.31 8.34 -8.73
N LEU A 42 -10.22 7.07 -8.43
CA LEU A 42 -10.95 6.01 -9.14
C LEU A 42 -11.27 4.89 -8.14
N LYS A 43 -12.56 4.60 -7.99
CA LYS A 43 -12.97 3.47 -7.15
C LYS A 43 -12.55 2.16 -7.81
N PHE A 44 -11.95 1.26 -7.03
CA PHE A 44 -11.57 -0.07 -7.49
C PHE A 44 -12.78 -0.84 -8.08
N ARG A 45 -12.54 -1.52 -9.20
CA ARG A 45 -13.51 -2.39 -9.86
C ARG A 45 -12.78 -3.59 -10.47
N SER A 46 -13.35 -4.78 -10.30
CA SER A 46 -12.79 -6.01 -10.89
C SER A 46 -13.28 -6.22 -12.34
N ASP A 47 -13.24 -5.18 -13.17
CA ASP A 47 -13.70 -5.25 -14.57
C ASP A 47 -12.59 -4.87 -15.58
N ASP A 48 -12.81 -5.16 -16.86
CA ASP A 48 -11.83 -4.88 -17.93
C ASP A 48 -11.60 -3.37 -18.13
N ASN A 49 -12.60 -2.53 -17.85
CA ASN A 49 -12.43 -1.08 -17.92
C ASN A 49 -11.45 -0.57 -16.89
N TYR A 50 -11.50 -1.09 -15.66
CA TYR A 50 -10.51 -0.75 -14.62
C TYR A 50 -9.10 -1.21 -15.01
N ARG A 51 -8.97 -2.42 -15.57
CA ARG A 51 -7.69 -2.94 -16.08
C ARG A 51 -7.11 -2.07 -17.19
N ARG A 52 -7.97 -1.52 -18.09
CA ARG A 52 -7.55 -0.52 -19.09
C ARG A 52 -7.01 0.75 -18.42
N LYS A 53 -7.64 1.22 -17.35
CA LYS A 53 -7.16 2.38 -16.60
C LYS A 53 -5.78 2.16 -15.98
N ILE A 54 -5.47 0.95 -15.51
CA ILE A 54 -4.12 0.59 -15.08
C ILE A 54 -3.13 0.76 -16.25
N GLY A 55 -3.45 0.24 -17.43
CA GLY A 55 -2.64 0.39 -18.63
C GLY A 55 -2.51 1.85 -19.10
N GLU A 56 -3.59 2.64 -19.03
CA GLU A 56 -3.54 4.07 -19.36
C GLU A 56 -2.62 4.86 -18.42
N LEU A 57 -2.65 4.57 -17.11
CA LEU A 57 -1.75 5.15 -16.13
C LEU A 57 -0.28 4.78 -16.44
N TYR A 58 0.00 3.51 -16.74
CA TYR A 58 1.32 3.06 -17.17
C TYR A 58 1.79 3.85 -18.40
N GLN A 59 0.99 3.92 -19.46
CA GLN A 59 1.31 4.64 -20.69
C GLN A 59 1.50 6.14 -20.46
N ARG A 60 0.77 6.72 -19.53
CA ARG A 60 0.90 8.11 -19.15
C ARG A 60 2.26 8.38 -18.48
N LEU A 61 2.67 7.52 -17.54
CA LEU A 61 4.00 7.61 -16.90
C LEU A 61 5.13 7.51 -17.93
N VAL A 62 5.04 6.53 -18.85
CA VAL A 62 6.02 6.34 -19.93
C VAL A 62 6.14 7.61 -20.80
N ARG A 63 5.01 8.19 -21.20
CA ARG A 63 4.99 9.41 -22.04
C ARG A 63 5.51 10.64 -21.30
N GLU A 64 5.05 10.89 -20.06
CA GLU A 64 5.44 12.07 -19.30
C GLU A 64 6.93 12.09 -18.97
N MET A 65 7.53 10.91 -18.78
CA MET A 65 8.96 10.74 -18.54
C MET A 65 9.81 10.55 -19.80
N GLY A 66 9.18 10.42 -20.97
CA GLY A 66 9.88 10.18 -22.24
C GLY A 66 10.64 8.86 -22.30
N LEU A 67 10.17 7.83 -21.55
CA LEU A 67 10.86 6.55 -21.43
C LEU A 67 10.76 5.70 -22.70
N LYS A 68 11.85 5.01 -23.02
CA LYS A 68 11.88 3.99 -24.07
C LYS A 68 11.67 2.60 -23.47
N GLU A 69 11.15 1.69 -24.27
CA GLU A 69 10.85 0.31 -23.83
C GLU A 69 12.07 -0.40 -23.19
N GLY A 70 13.25 -0.27 -23.76
CA GLY A 70 14.47 -0.88 -23.22
C GLY A 70 15.03 -0.24 -21.94
N GLU A 71 14.48 0.90 -21.50
CA GLU A 71 14.88 1.60 -20.27
C GLU A 71 14.05 1.13 -19.07
N ILE A 72 12.91 0.46 -19.29
CA ILE A 72 11.99 -0.01 -18.23
C ILE A 72 12.32 -1.44 -17.86
N LEU A 73 12.75 -1.65 -16.63
CA LEU A 73 13.06 -2.98 -16.07
C LEU A 73 11.80 -3.83 -15.86
N GLY A 74 10.70 -3.19 -15.50
CA GLY A 74 9.44 -3.84 -15.19
C GLY A 74 8.50 -2.93 -14.42
N ALA A 75 7.36 -3.48 -14.01
CA ALA A 75 6.37 -2.78 -13.21
C ALA A 75 6.01 -3.56 -11.93
N GLY A 76 5.91 -2.86 -10.81
CA GLY A 76 5.34 -3.37 -9.56
C GLY A 76 3.94 -2.84 -9.36
N ILE A 77 2.97 -3.73 -9.12
CA ILE A 77 1.62 -3.35 -8.72
C ILE A 77 1.44 -3.68 -7.24
N THR A 78 1.11 -2.68 -6.43
CA THR A 78 0.77 -2.89 -5.02
C THR A 78 -0.73 -2.89 -4.82
N VAL A 79 -1.21 -3.77 -3.95
CA VAL A 79 -2.62 -3.91 -3.58
C VAL A 79 -2.78 -3.91 -2.07
N GLU A 80 -3.92 -3.44 -1.58
CA GLU A 80 -4.32 -3.53 -0.17
C GLU A 80 -4.82 -4.95 0.15
N GLY A 81 -3.93 -5.95 0.03
CA GLY A 81 -4.31 -7.36 0.20
C GLY A 81 -3.13 -8.30 0.15
N LEU A 82 -3.37 -9.54 0.58
CA LEU A 82 -2.37 -10.60 0.58
C LEU A 82 -2.04 -11.06 -0.84
N THR A 83 -0.75 -11.18 -1.11
CA THR A 83 -0.23 -11.79 -2.33
C THR A 83 0.44 -13.14 -2.03
N ASP A 84 0.64 -13.97 -3.04
CA ASP A 84 1.54 -15.12 -2.91
C ASP A 84 3.01 -14.67 -2.85
N ASN A 85 3.91 -15.59 -2.53
CA ASN A 85 5.35 -15.29 -2.41
C ASN A 85 6.00 -14.89 -3.73
N GLU A 86 5.47 -15.38 -4.83
CA GLU A 86 5.97 -15.18 -6.17
C GLU A 86 5.51 -13.85 -6.78
N GLY A 87 4.48 -13.20 -6.18
CA GLY A 87 3.86 -11.99 -6.71
C GLY A 87 3.02 -12.24 -7.97
N GLU A 88 2.51 -13.45 -8.11
CA GLU A 88 1.73 -13.88 -9.27
C GLU A 88 0.21 -13.80 -9.03
N ARG A 89 -0.20 -13.67 -7.74
CA ARG A 89 -1.61 -13.72 -7.37
C ARG A 89 -1.94 -12.87 -6.15
N VAL A 90 -3.08 -12.17 -6.19
CA VAL A 90 -3.74 -11.63 -5.00
C VAL A 90 -4.60 -12.74 -4.41
N THR A 91 -4.24 -13.25 -3.25
CA THR A 91 -4.97 -14.36 -2.61
C THR A 91 -6.22 -13.87 -1.91
N CYS A 92 -6.19 -12.69 -1.30
CA CYS A 92 -7.33 -12.08 -0.64
C CYS A 92 -7.11 -10.57 -0.46
N SER A 93 -8.14 -9.78 -0.76
CA SER A 93 -8.25 -8.38 -0.35
C SER A 93 -9.67 -8.12 0.15
N PHE A 94 -9.80 -7.63 1.38
CA PHE A 94 -11.10 -7.29 1.95
C PHE A 94 -11.60 -5.92 1.47
N THR A 95 -10.71 -4.96 1.33
CA THR A 95 -11.02 -3.58 0.90
C THR A 95 -11.42 -3.51 -0.56
N GLU A 96 -10.70 -4.21 -1.42
CA GLU A 96 -10.92 -4.25 -2.86
C GLU A 96 -11.80 -5.43 -3.30
N GLN A 97 -12.22 -6.27 -2.35
CA GLN A 97 -13.05 -7.45 -2.59
C GLN A 97 -12.47 -8.38 -3.68
N MET A 98 -11.15 -8.50 -3.71
CA MET A 98 -10.45 -9.43 -4.60
C MET A 98 -10.24 -10.76 -3.89
N SER A 99 -10.41 -11.84 -4.63
CA SER A 99 -10.04 -13.19 -4.20
C SER A 99 -9.55 -13.96 -5.42
N ASP A 100 -8.35 -14.53 -5.29
CA ASP A 100 -7.74 -15.37 -6.32
C ASP A 100 -7.56 -14.67 -7.69
N VAL A 101 -7.17 -13.38 -7.67
CA VAL A 101 -6.94 -12.58 -8.89
C VAL A 101 -5.49 -12.75 -9.34
N ARG A 102 -5.30 -13.16 -10.58
CA ARG A 102 -3.98 -13.38 -11.16
C ARG A 102 -3.32 -12.09 -11.61
N ARG A 103 -2.00 -12.06 -11.55
CA ARG A 103 -1.16 -10.97 -12.05
C ARG A 103 -1.50 -10.59 -13.50
N GLU A 104 -1.61 -11.59 -14.39
CA GLU A 104 -1.92 -11.36 -15.80
C GLU A 104 -3.24 -10.62 -16.02
N GLU A 105 -4.19 -10.77 -15.09
CA GLU A 105 -5.45 -10.04 -15.18
C GLU A 105 -5.27 -8.55 -14.87
N LEU A 106 -4.55 -8.22 -13.79
CA LEU A 106 -4.30 -6.83 -13.41
C LEU A 106 -3.32 -6.14 -14.38
N ALA A 107 -2.30 -6.88 -14.83
CA ALA A 107 -1.28 -6.39 -15.74
C ALA A 107 -1.65 -6.50 -17.23
N LYS A 108 -2.88 -6.88 -17.59
CA LYS A 108 -3.32 -7.18 -18.96
C LYS A 108 -2.91 -6.15 -20.01
N TYR A 109 -2.83 -4.89 -19.62
CA TYR A 109 -2.51 -3.76 -20.52
C TYR A 109 -1.14 -3.12 -20.23
N ILE A 110 -0.28 -3.81 -19.47
CA ILE A 110 1.10 -3.42 -19.19
C ILE A 110 2.04 -4.32 -20.01
N PRO A 111 2.85 -3.76 -20.94
CA PRO A 111 3.63 -4.58 -21.88
C PRO A 111 4.98 -5.08 -21.33
N VAL A 112 5.30 -4.80 -20.05
CA VAL A 112 6.55 -5.21 -19.41
C VAL A 112 6.31 -6.25 -18.32
N GLU A 113 7.37 -6.94 -17.89
CA GLU A 113 7.28 -7.87 -16.76
C GLU A 113 6.69 -7.15 -15.54
N THR A 114 5.73 -7.78 -14.90
CA THR A 114 5.01 -7.19 -13.76
C THR A 114 4.99 -8.15 -12.59
N ARG A 115 5.06 -7.63 -11.36
CA ARG A 115 4.88 -8.38 -10.12
C ARG A 115 3.88 -7.71 -9.20
N LEU A 116 3.17 -8.50 -8.42
CA LEU A 116 2.26 -8.03 -7.39
C LEU A 116 2.95 -7.99 -6.04
N PHE A 117 2.61 -6.99 -5.24
CA PHE A 117 3.12 -6.84 -3.88
C PHE A 117 1.97 -6.42 -2.95
N HIS A 118 2.02 -6.90 -1.72
CA HIS A 118 1.26 -6.29 -0.65
C HIS A 118 1.80 -4.88 -0.39
N ASP A 119 0.93 -3.89 -0.26
CA ASP A 119 1.30 -2.48 -0.15
C ASP A 119 2.20 -2.19 1.06
N MET A 120 1.91 -2.81 2.22
CA MET A 120 2.75 -2.66 3.43
C MET A 120 4.12 -3.29 3.27
N THR A 121 4.24 -4.38 2.51
CA THR A 121 5.52 -4.99 2.16
C THR A 121 6.36 -4.03 1.33
N ALA A 122 5.78 -3.43 0.29
CA ALA A 122 6.47 -2.45 -0.55
C ALA A 122 6.89 -1.21 0.25
N ALA A 123 6.03 -0.73 1.17
CA ALA A 123 6.36 0.38 2.06
C ALA A 123 7.53 0.06 3.00
N GLY A 124 7.55 -1.13 3.59
CA GLY A 124 8.64 -1.60 4.45
C GLY A 124 9.98 -1.70 3.71
N TYR A 125 9.98 -2.22 2.49
CA TYR A 125 11.18 -2.24 1.65
C TYR A 125 11.76 -0.86 1.41
N ASN A 126 10.93 0.14 1.18
CA ASN A 126 11.41 1.52 1.05
C ASN A 126 12.07 2.05 2.33
N GLN A 127 11.59 1.66 3.51
CA GLN A 127 12.20 2.04 4.79
C GLN A 127 13.50 1.28 5.06
N LYS A 128 13.63 0.03 4.62
CA LYS A 128 14.87 -0.75 4.68
C LYS A 128 16.05 0.01 4.08
N LEU A 129 15.87 0.62 2.92
CA LEU A 129 16.92 1.41 2.25
C LEU A 129 17.47 2.55 3.13
N LYS A 130 16.71 2.99 4.13
CA LYS A 130 17.04 4.09 5.04
C LYS A 130 17.49 3.64 6.42
N LEU A 131 16.92 2.55 6.93
CA LEU A 131 16.99 2.18 8.36
C LEU A 131 17.84 0.92 8.64
N GLY A 132 18.20 0.12 7.63
CA GLY A 132 19.07 -1.05 7.79
C GLY A 132 18.32 -2.40 7.73
N GLN A 133 18.98 -3.46 8.26
CA GLN A 133 18.64 -4.86 7.99
C GLN A 133 17.39 -5.40 8.69
N ASN A 134 17.07 -4.87 9.88
CA ASN A 134 15.93 -5.32 10.66
C ASN A 134 14.96 -4.15 10.84
N VAL A 135 13.78 -4.25 10.25
CA VAL A 135 12.79 -3.18 10.26
C VAL A 135 11.43 -3.75 10.66
N PHE A 136 10.81 -3.15 11.66
CA PHE A 136 9.40 -3.29 11.92
C PHE A 136 8.71 -2.02 11.38
N TYR A 137 7.97 -2.17 10.29
CA TYR A 137 7.20 -1.09 9.70
C TYR A 137 5.76 -1.19 10.17
N LEU A 138 5.23 -0.11 10.73
CA LEU A 138 3.85 0.03 11.14
C LEU A 138 3.23 1.25 10.47
N SER A 139 2.13 1.05 9.77
CA SER A 139 1.33 2.10 9.16
C SER A 139 0.07 2.34 9.98
N LEU A 140 -0.04 3.51 10.60
CA LEU A 140 -1.24 3.98 11.30
C LEU A 140 -2.00 4.94 10.40
N ASN A 141 -3.00 4.44 9.69
CA ASN A 141 -3.75 5.21 8.71
C ASN A 141 -5.25 4.84 8.78
N SER A 142 -5.99 4.99 7.66
CA SER A 142 -7.39 4.55 7.54
C SER A 142 -7.58 3.05 7.79
N SER A 143 -6.53 2.28 7.61
CA SER A 143 -6.37 0.91 8.11
C SER A 143 -4.98 0.77 8.74
N ILE A 144 -4.84 -0.13 9.69
CA ILE A 144 -3.57 -0.47 10.29
C ILE A 144 -2.97 -1.64 9.53
N GLY A 145 -1.76 -1.45 9.07
CA GLY A 145 -1.00 -2.49 8.41
C GLY A 145 0.46 -2.44 8.81
N GLY A 146 1.21 -3.44 8.42
CA GLY A 146 2.64 -3.43 8.70
C GLY A 146 3.40 -4.50 7.95
N THR A 147 4.70 -4.50 8.15
CA THR A 147 5.58 -5.57 7.69
C THR A 147 6.79 -5.70 8.59
N VAL A 148 7.35 -6.89 8.63
CA VAL A 148 8.57 -7.20 9.38
C VAL A 148 9.65 -7.60 8.39
N LEU A 149 10.80 -6.95 8.45
CA LEU A 149 11.99 -7.35 7.72
C LEU A 149 13.04 -7.85 8.71
N VAL A 150 13.60 -9.01 8.42
CA VAL A 150 14.66 -9.64 9.21
C VAL A 150 15.80 -9.98 8.27
N GLN A 151 16.99 -9.49 8.55
CA GLN A 151 18.19 -9.71 7.72
C GLN A 151 17.94 -9.40 6.23
N ASP A 152 17.30 -8.25 5.99
CA ASP A 152 16.98 -7.78 4.64
C ASP A 152 15.86 -8.52 3.89
N GLU A 153 15.26 -9.54 4.49
CA GLU A 153 14.17 -10.29 3.90
C GLU A 153 12.83 -10.00 4.59
N VAL A 154 11.75 -9.96 3.82
CA VAL A 154 10.41 -9.86 4.40
C VAL A 154 10.07 -11.15 5.12
N TYR A 155 9.75 -11.04 6.41
CA TYR A 155 9.25 -12.17 7.18
C TYR A 155 7.75 -12.37 6.91
N ASN A 156 7.44 -13.25 5.98
CA ASN A 156 6.06 -13.53 5.55
C ASN A 156 5.31 -14.48 6.48
N GLY A 157 6.03 -15.29 7.30
CA GLY A 157 5.43 -16.38 8.06
C GLY A 157 4.94 -17.52 7.14
N ASN A 158 4.28 -18.53 7.73
CA ASN A 158 3.86 -19.72 7.00
C ASN A 158 2.74 -19.51 5.98
N HIS A 159 1.98 -18.42 6.09
CA HIS A 159 0.79 -18.15 5.27
C HIS A 159 0.75 -16.72 4.75
N ASN A 160 1.89 -16.06 4.60
CA ASN A 160 2.03 -14.67 4.17
C ASN A 160 1.24 -13.68 5.03
N ARG A 161 1.08 -13.96 6.33
CA ARG A 161 0.26 -13.16 7.25
C ARG A 161 1.05 -12.55 8.40
N ALA A 162 2.37 -12.66 8.40
CA ALA A 162 3.17 -12.10 9.51
C ALA A 162 3.07 -10.56 9.58
N GLY A 163 2.76 -9.90 8.46
CA GLY A 163 2.53 -8.46 8.36
C GLY A 163 1.11 -8.01 8.70
N GLU A 164 0.17 -8.92 8.96
CA GLU A 164 -1.24 -8.61 9.26
C GLU A 164 -1.43 -8.08 10.69
N ILE A 165 -0.64 -7.08 11.06
CA ILE A 165 -0.54 -6.51 12.41
C ILE A 165 -1.87 -5.87 12.83
N GLY A 166 -2.56 -5.20 11.90
CA GLY A 166 -3.87 -4.61 12.14
C GLY A 166 -4.93 -5.64 12.55
N HIS A 167 -4.74 -6.92 12.21
CA HIS A 167 -5.67 -7.98 12.54
C HIS A 167 -5.24 -8.83 13.75
N MET A 168 -4.18 -8.43 14.45
CA MET A 168 -3.85 -8.96 15.77
C MET A 168 -5.00 -8.67 16.75
N ARG A 169 -5.40 -9.69 17.52
CA ARG A 169 -6.50 -9.54 18.46
C ARG A 169 -6.01 -8.90 19.76
N LEU A 170 -6.49 -7.69 20.03
CA LEU A 170 -6.26 -6.99 21.29
C LEU A 170 -7.28 -7.40 22.35
N GLU A 171 -8.55 -7.59 21.97
CA GLU A 171 -9.62 -7.85 22.90
C GLU A 171 -10.49 -9.04 22.46
N LYS A 172 -10.69 -9.99 23.37
CA LYS A 172 -11.58 -11.13 23.13
C LYS A 172 -13.03 -10.64 23.10
N ASN A 173 -13.76 -10.94 22.03
CA ASN A 173 -15.14 -10.50 21.82
C ASN A 173 -15.34 -8.98 21.78
N GLY A 174 -14.29 -8.22 21.41
CA GLY A 174 -14.32 -6.77 21.29
C GLY A 174 -15.03 -6.26 20.03
N ARG A 175 -14.63 -5.08 19.54
CA ARG A 175 -15.25 -4.44 18.36
C ARG A 175 -15.15 -5.34 17.12
N ARG A 176 -16.21 -5.33 16.30
CA ARG A 176 -16.20 -6.06 15.02
C ARG A 176 -15.23 -5.39 14.04
N CYS A 177 -14.37 -6.17 13.41
CA CYS A 177 -13.47 -5.73 12.36
C CYS A 177 -14.08 -6.03 10.97
N TYR A 178 -13.71 -5.25 9.98
CA TYR A 178 -14.14 -5.48 8.58
C TYR A 178 -13.64 -6.82 8.01
N CYS A 179 -12.57 -7.39 8.56
CA CYS A 179 -12.09 -8.72 8.18
C CYS A 179 -13.01 -9.88 8.67
N GLY A 180 -14.11 -9.55 9.37
CA GLY A 180 -15.07 -10.52 9.90
C GLY A 180 -14.76 -11.02 11.32
N ASN A 181 -13.57 -10.78 11.85
CA ASN A 181 -13.16 -11.11 13.22
C ASN A 181 -13.61 -10.02 14.22
N TYR A 182 -13.35 -10.28 15.50
CA TYR A 182 -13.64 -9.36 16.59
C TYR A 182 -12.37 -9.04 17.38
N GLY A 183 -12.27 -7.79 17.84
CA GLY A 183 -11.20 -7.33 18.71
C GLY A 183 -9.86 -7.09 18.03
N CYS A 184 -9.83 -6.93 16.72
CA CYS A 184 -8.61 -6.60 15.97
C CYS A 184 -8.07 -5.21 16.35
N PHE A 185 -6.75 -5.05 16.32
CA PHE A 185 -6.08 -3.76 16.54
C PHE A 185 -6.66 -2.66 15.64
N ASP A 186 -6.86 -2.96 14.37
CA ASP A 186 -7.45 -2.03 13.39
C ASP A 186 -8.83 -1.52 13.79
N ALA A 187 -9.65 -2.33 14.49
CA ALA A 187 -10.96 -1.91 14.94
C ALA A 187 -10.96 -0.88 16.10
N TYR A 188 -9.78 -0.59 16.67
CA TYR A 188 -9.61 0.35 17.77
C TYR A 188 -8.75 1.56 17.40
N CYS A 189 -7.76 1.39 16.56
CA CYS A 189 -6.71 2.38 16.37
C CYS A 189 -6.52 2.86 14.91
N ASN A 190 -7.48 2.62 13.99
CA ASN A 190 -7.45 3.25 12.67
C ASN A 190 -7.94 4.71 12.71
N THR A 191 -7.45 5.55 11.81
CA THR A 191 -7.78 6.97 11.81
C THR A 191 -9.22 7.29 11.40
N LEU A 192 -9.97 6.32 10.85
CA LEU A 192 -11.38 6.51 10.50
C LEU A 192 -12.21 6.72 11.75
N ILE A 193 -11.86 6.09 12.88
CA ILE A 193 -12.56 6.27 14.16
C ILE A 193 -12.56 7.74 14.60
N LEU A 194 -11.40 8.40 14.45
CA LEU A 194 -11.26 9.82 14.80
C LEU A 194 -11.99 10.73 13.79
N LYS A 195 -11.93 10.40 12.51
CA LYS A 195 -12.64 11.12 11.44
C LYS A 195 -14.15 11.01 11.58
N ASP A 196 -14.64 9.81 11.87
CA ASP A 196 -16.07 9.54 12.04
C ASP A 196 -16.61 10.28 13.26
N ALA A 197 -15.86 10.34 14.37
CA ALA A 197 -16.21 11.10 15.55
C ALA A 197 -16.34 12.61 15.26
N ALA A 198 -15.49 13.16 14.41
CA ALA A 198 -15.54 14.56 14.00
C ALA A 198 -16.56 14.85 12.88
N GLY A 199 -17.08 13.81 12.22
CA GLY A 199 -17.97 13.94 11.06
C GLY A 199 -17.26 14.55 9.84
N GLY A 200 -15.91 14.47 9.76
CA GLY A 200 -15.14 15.14 8.74
C GLY A 200 -13.70 14.65 8.60
N GLU A 201 -12.77 15.59 8.55
CA GLU A 201 -11.35 15.31 8.40
C GLU A 201 -10.66 15.16 9.76
N LEU A 202 -9.51 14.46 9.77
CA LEU A 202 -8.72 14.25 10.99
C LEU A 202 -8.32 15.57 11.69
N LYS A 203 -8.05 16.62 10.91
CA LYS A 203 -7.77 17.98 11.45
C LYS A 203 -8.91 18.55 12.28
N ASP A 204 -10.16 18.22 11.93
CA ASP A 204 -11.34 18.74 12.62
C ASP A 204 -11.49 18.08 13.99
N PHE A 205 -11.09 16.81 14.11
CA PHE A 205 -11.02 16.11 15.39
C PHE A 205 -10.02 16.78 16.35
N PHE A 206 -8.80 17.02 15.90
CA PHE A 206 -7.78 17.67 16.75
C PHE A 206 -8.12 19.14 17.05
N ALA A 207 -8.69 19.87 16.11
CA ALA A 207 -9.21 21.23 16.37
C ALA A 207 -10.31 21.22 17.46
N GLY A 208 -11.14 20.18 17.50
CA GLY A 208 -12.12 20.01 18.57
C GLY A 208 -11.48 19.79 19.94
N ILE A 209 -10.40 19.01 20.02
CA ILE A 209 -9.63 18.84 21.28
C ILE A 209 -9.05 20.18 21.74
N ASP A 210 -8.43 20.95 20.85
CA ASP A 210 -7.87 22.27 21.15
C ASP A 210 -8.94 23.26 21.66
N GLN A 211 -10.20 23.04 21.28
CA GLN A 211 -11.37 23.80 21.77
C GLN A 211 -11.99 23.23 23.04
N GLY A 212 -11.42 22.19 23.63
CA GLY A 212 -11.86 21.58 24.90
C GLY A 212 -13.02 20.61 24.75
N ASN A 213 -13.16 19.94 23.61
CA ASN A 213 -14.17 18.90 23.41
C ASN A 213 -13.79 17.63 24.19
N ARG A 214 -14.41 17.46 25.38
CA ARG A 214 -14.14 16.33 26.28
C ARG A 214 -14.48 14.95 25.70
N GLU A 215 -15.40 14.87 24.76
CA GLU A 215 -15.74 13.61 24.12
C GLU A 215 -14.61 13.18 23.17
N TYR A 216 -14.02 14.11 22.44
CA TYR A 216 -12.86 13.83 21.58
C TYR A 216 -11.62 13.46 22.40
N GLU A 217 -11.40 14.12 23.56
CA GLU A 217 -10.35 13.72 24.49
C GLU A 217 -10.55 12.27 24.96
N ARG A 218 -11.76 11.89 25.37
CA ARG A 218 -12.08 10.51 25.78
C ARG A 218 -11.85 9.50 24.64
N ILE A 219 -12.28 9.85 23.40
CA ILE A 219 -12.06 8.97 22.24
C ILE A 219 -10.57 8.81 21.96
N LEU A 220 -9.77 9.87 22.10
CA LEU A 220 -8.33 9.81 21.93
C LEU A 220 -7.67 8.94 22.99
N ASP A 221 -8.10 9.05 24.25
CA ASP A 221 -7.58 8.23 25.35
C ASP A 221 -7.88 6.73 25.14
N GLU A 222 -9.03 6.40 24.55
CA GLU A 222 -9.37 5.01 24.18
C GLU A 222 -8.59 4.52 22.92
N TYR A 223 -8.14 5.46 22.09
CA TYR A 223 -7.41 5.18 20.85
C TYR A 223 -5.91 4.91 21.11
N VAL A 224 -5.31 5.53 22.10
CA VAL A 224 -3.88 5.46 22.44
C VAL A 224 -3.63 4.36 23.48
#